data_84354a39b0d77d3672991a064e30f800
#
_entry.id   84354a39b0d77d3672991a064e30f800
#
_cell.length_a   1.000
_cell.length_b   1.000
_cell.length_c   1.000
_cell.angle_alpha   90.00
_cell.angle_beta   90.00
_cell.angle_gamma   90.00
#
_symmetry.space_group_name_H-M   'P 1'
#
loop_
_entity.id
_entity.type
_entity.pdbx_description
1 polymer ?
#
loop_
_entity_poly.entity_id
_entity_poly.type
_entity_poly.pdbx_seq_one_letter_code
_entity_poly.pdbx_strand_id
1 'polypeptide(L)'
;LGTAAERYCFEDPNVSLYKLRQFGEVLAQVVARRVRVVGPNDQVGLLRSLADRGVIRGDVDRLFHEIRKTGNTAVHNFGGNQRVALECLEYAYLLAGWFHRAFGEDKTFKLAPFVTPQFQDPATPSLETTRLKQEIDRLNQQLAESLSIAELAETDRLRQAQKLMDLQQSALEVTTEKRQIEQRLLELESQVQEVTPQA
;
A
#
# COMPACT_ATOMS: atom_id res chain seq x y z
N LEU A 1 -17.38 -4.27 -8.24
CA LEU A 1 -16.41 -4.98 -7.40
C LEU A 1 -17.12 -5.82 -6.34
N GLY A 2 -18.05 -5.28 -5.57
CA GLY A 2 -18.77 -6.00 -4.52
C GLY A 2 -19.47 -7.27 -5.01
N THR A 3 -20.28 -7.17 -6.06
CA THR A 3 -20.98 -8.32 -6.67
C THR A 3 -20.01 -9.41 -7.17
N ALA A 4 -18.88 -8.99 -7.73
CA ALA A 4 -17.85 -9.94 -8.17
C ALA A 4 -17.18 -10.62 -6.96
N ALA A 5 -16.87 -9.87 -5.91
CA ALA A 5 -16.28 -10.42 -4.69
C ALA A 5 -17.23 -11.44 -4.02
N GLU A 6 -18.52 -11.11 -3.94
CA GLU A 6 -19.56 -11.99 -3.40
C GLU A 6 -19.59 -13.34 -4.14
N ARG A 7 -19.59 -13.30 -5.47
CA ARG A 7 -19.58 -14.52 -6.29
C ARG A 7 -18.35 -15.38 -6.02
N TYR A 8 -17.18 -14.75 -5.93
CA TYR A 8 -15.92 -15.47 -5.75
C TYR A 8 -15.65 -15.94 -4.31
N CYS A 9 -16.42 -15.53 -3.30
CA CYS A 9 -16.23 -16.00 -1.92
C CYS A 9 -16.19 -17.52 -1.79
N PHE A 10 -16.94 -18.23 -2.64
CA PHE A 10 -17.05 -19.69 -2.62
C PHE A 10 -16.17 -20.37 -3.66
N GLU A 11 -16.03 -19.75 -4.85
CA GLU A 11 -15.30 -20.34 -5.97
C GLU A 11 -13.79 -20.14 -5.83
N ASP A 12 -13.36 -18.92 -5.46
CA ASP A 12 -11.97 -18.53 -5.26
C ASP A 12 -11.88 -17.41 -4.22
N PRO A 13 -11.68 -17.76 -2.95
CA PRO A 13 -11.58 -16.78 -1.86
C PRO A 13 -10.46 -15.74 -2.06
N ASN A 14 -9.35 -16.09 -2.74
CA ASN A 14 -8.26 -15.14 -2.98
C ASN A 14 -8.69 -14.07 -4.00
N VAL A 15 -9.38 -14.46 -5.06
CA VAL A 15 -9.95 -13.51 -6.03
C VAL A 15 -10.99 -12.61 -5.35
N SER A 16 -11.83 -13.18 -4.48
CA SER A 16 -12.77 -12.38 -3.68
C SER A 16 -12.05 -11.32 -2.85
N LEU A 17 -11.05 -11.70 -2.08
CA LEU A 17 -10.25 -10.80 -1.23
C LEU A 17 -9.52 -9.74 -2.05
N TYR A 18 -9.00 -10.09 -3.21
CA TYR A 18 -8.41 -9.13 -4.13
C TYR A 18 -9.43 -8.08 -4.61
N LYS A 19 -10.64 -8.52 -4.98
CA LYS A 19 -11.72 -7.61 -5.39
C LYS A 19 -12.19 -6.71 -4.25
N LEU A 20 -12.22 -7.22 -3.03
CA LEU A 20 -12.55 -6.44 -1.84
C LEU A 20 -11.47 -5.41 -1.51
N ARG A 21 -10.19 -5.76 -1.68
CA ARG A 21 -9.10 -4.79 -1.58
C ARG A 21 -9.26 -3.66 -2.60
N GLN A 22 -9.48 -3.99 -3.88
CA GLN A 22 -9.74 -2.99 -4.92
C GLN A 22 -10.94 -2.10 -4.57
N PHE A 23 -12.01 -2.70 -4.01
CA PHE A 23 -13.17 -1.94 -3.54
C PHE A 23 -12.76 -0.92 -2.48
N GLY A 24 -11.99 -1.32 -1.47
CA GLY A 24 -11.50 -0.43 -0.41
C GLY A 24 -10.63 0.71 -0.96
N GLU A 25 -9.74 0.42 -1.91
CA GLU A 25 -8.89 1.43 -2.56
C GLU A 25 -9.73 2.47 -3.33
N VAL A 26 -10.63 2.00 -4.17
CA VAL A 26 -11.51 2.88 -4.97
C VAL A 26 -12.41 3.71 -4.06
N LEU A 27 -12.99 3.09 -3.03
CA LEU A 27 -13.85 3.80 -2.09
C LEU A 27 -13.10 4.91 -1.35
N ALA A 28 -11.88 4.65 -0.85
CA ALA A 28 -11.04 5.64 -0.20
C ALA A 28 -10.72 6.82 -1.14
N GLN A 29 -10.40 6.54 -2.41
CA GLN A 29 -10.16 7.57 -3.43
C GLN A 29 -11.41 8.41 -3.72
N VAL A 30 -12.58 7.77 -3.81
CA VAL A 30 -13.86 8.48 -4.03
C VAL A 30 -14.16 9.39 -2.84
N VAL A 31 -13.97 8.89 -1.61
CA VAL A 31 -14.14 9.69 -0.39
C VAL A 31 -13.20 10.89 -0.40
N ALA A 32 -11.90 10.67 -0.66
CA ALA A 32 -10.91 11.73 -0.70
C ALA A 32 -11.26 12.83 -1.69
N ARG A 33 -11.71 12.46 -2.90
CA ARG A 33 -12.16 13.43 -3.91
C ARG A 33 -13.38 14.25 -3.42
N ARG A 34 -14.36 13.60 -2.80
CA ARG A 34 -15.57 14.27 -2.29
C ARG A 34 -15.26 15.29 -1.19
N VAL A 35 -14.31 14.97 -0.32
CA VAL A 35 -13.91 15.86 0.79
C VAL A 35 -12.70 16.72 0.45
N ARG A 36 -12.21 16.68 -0.81
CA ARG A 36 -11.05 17.44 -1.30
C ARG A 36 -9.79 17.21 -0.47
N VAL A 37 -9.56 15.97 -0.06
CA VAL A 37 -8.33 15.55 0.59
C VAL A 37 -7.33 15.16 -0.49
N VAL A 38 -6.18 15.81 -0.50
CA VAL A 38 -5.02 15.42 -1.28
C VAL A 38 -4.10 14.65 -0.33
N GLY A 39 -3.85 13.39 -0.64
CA GLY A 39 -2.97 12.51 0.12
C GLY A 39 -1.89 11.91 -0.77
N PRO A 40 -0.96 11.14 -0.20
CA PRO A 40 -0.03 10.33 -0.96
C PRO A 40 -0.74 9.37 -1.93
N ASN A 41 -0.01 8.94 -2.96
CA ASN A 41 -0.57 8.02 -3.96
C ASN A 41 -0.78 6.59 -3.43
N ASP A 42 -0.22 6.27 -2.26
CA ASP A 42 -0.41 4.98 -1.63
C ASP A 42 -1.65 4.95 -0.72
N GLN A 43 -2.24 3.76 -0.60
CA GLN A 43 -3.50 3.60 0.16
C GLN A 43 -3.34 3.90 1.65
N VAL A 44 -2.19 3.56 2.25
CA VAL A 44 -1.94 3.77 3.69
C VAL A 44 -1.89 5.26 4.00
N GLY A 45 -1.12 6.01 3.22
CA GLY A 45 -1.02 7.45 3.36
C GLY A 45 -2.34 8.17 3.10
N LEU A 46 -3.12 7.70 2.11
CA LEU A 46 -4.45 8.25 1.85
C LEU A 46 -5.41 8.03 3.02
N LEU A 47 -5.46 6.80 3.56
CA LEU A 47 -6.29 6.50 4.74
C LEU A 47 -5.88 7.33 5.95
N ARG A 48 -4.56 7.47 6.20
CA ARG A 48 -4.05 8.34 7.27
C ARG A 48 -4.51 9.78 7.08
N SER A 49 -4.39 10.33 5.87
CA SER A 49 -4.83 11.70 5.57
C SER A 49 -6.33 11.90 5.79
N LEU A 50 -7.15 10.88 5.50
CA LEU A 50 -8.59 10.90 5.76
C LEU A 50 -8.91 10.81 7.26
N ALA A 51 -8.16 10.01 8.01
CA ALA A 51 -8.29 9.87 9.45
C ALA A 51 -7.87 11.15 10.20
N ASP A 52 -6.74 11.75 9.85
CA ASP A 52 -6.22 13.00 10.42
C ASP A 52 -7.22 14.16 10.24
N ARG A 53 -7.94 14.18 9.12
CA ARG A 53 -9.03 15.16 8.88
C ARG A 53 -10.36 14.74 9.51
N GLY A 54 -10.39 13.61 10.16
CA GLY A 54 -11.57 13.10 10.85
C GLY A 54 -12.71 12.67 9.93
N VAL A 55 -12.41 12.40 8.66
CA VAL A 55 -13.40 11.90 7.67
C VAL A 55 -13.73 10.46 7.95
N ILE A 56 -12.71 9.62 8.20
CA ILE A 56 -12.88 8.24 8.65
C ILE A 56 -12.42 8.14 10.11
N ARG A 57 -13.21 7.50 10.96
CA ARG A 57 -12.92 7.37 12.39
C ARG A 57 -13.39 6.02 12.93
N GLY A 58 -12.75 5.55 13.99
CA GLY A 58 -13.17 4.37 14.73
C GLY A 58 -13.31 3.13 13.84
N ASP A 59 -14.51 2.56 13.82
CA ASP A 59 -14.79 1.35 13.06
C ASP A 59 -14.56 1.51 11.56
N VAL A 60 -14.87 2.66 10.99
CA VAL A 60 -14.70 2.92 9.55
C VAL A 60 -13.23 2.83 9.15
N ASP A 61 -12.35 3.48 9.91
CA ASP A 61 -10.91 3.42 9.69
C ASP A 61 -10.38 1.98 9.83
N ARG A 62 -10.80 1.29 10.90
CA ARG A 62 -10.46 -0.11 11.13
C ARG A 62 -10.88 -1.00 9.96
N LEU A 63 -12.11 -0.87 9.46
CA LEU A 63 -12.62 -1.68 8.34
C LEU A 63 -11.80 -1.48 7.06
N PHE A 64 -11.41 -0.25 6.71
CA PHE A 64 -10.53 0.01 5.59
C PHE A 64 -9.19 -0.71 5.74
N HIS A 65 -8.60 -0.65 6.94
CA HIS A 65 -7.32 -1.29 7.22
C HIS A 65 -7.43 -2.82 7.21
N GLU A 66 -8.49 -3.41 7.73
CA GLU A 66 -8.70 -4.87 7.68
C GLU A 66 -8.86 -5.38 6.25
N ILE A 67 -9.69 -4.73 5.42
CA ILE A 67 -9.83 -5.08 4.00
C ILE A 67 -8.48 -5.01 3.27
N ARG A 68 -7.69 -3.96 3.52
CA ARG A 68 -6.37 -3.79 2.92
C ARG A 68 -5.41 -4.90 3.33
N LYS A 69 -5.27 -5.16 4.64
CA LYS A 69 -4.36 -6.18 5.17
C LYS A 69 -4.71 -7.58 4.67
N THR A 70 -6.00 -7.93 4.77
CA THR A 70 -6.49 -9.25 4.35
C THR A 70 -6.29 -9.46 2.85
N GLY A 71 -6.58 -8.44 2.03
CA GLY A 71 -6.35 -8.50 0.60
C GLY A 71 -4.87 -8.60 0.22
N ASN A 72 -3.97 -7.91 0.93
CA ASN A 72 -2.53 -8.05 0.72
C ASN A 72 -2.06 -9.48 1.03
N THR A 73 -2.48 -10.04 2.17
CA THR A 73 -2.12 -11.41 2.56
C THR A 73 -2.60 -12.44 1.52
N ALA A 74 -3.80 -12.26 0.97
CA ALA A 74 -4.33 -13.13 -0.07
C ALA A 74 -3.50 -13.09 -1.36
N VAL A 75 -3.00 -11.91 -1.75
CA VAL A 75 -2.17 -11.74 -2.96
C VAL A 75 -0.78 -12.36 -2.79
N HIS A 76 -0.16 -12.19 -1.62
CA HIS A 76 1.23 -12.64 -1.42
C HIS A 76 1.36 -14.09 -0.97
N ASN A 77 0.39 -14.62 -0.21
CA ASN A 77 0.53 -15.92 0.45
C ASN A 77 -0.50 -16.95 0.00
N PHE A 78 -1.42 -16.62 -0.91
CA PHE A 78 -2.54 -17.48 -1.30
C PHE A 78 -3.30 -18.08 -0.10
N GLY A 79 -3.26 -17.38 1.05
CA GLY A 79 -3.80 -17.86 2.34
C GLY A 79 -5.27 -17.53 2.57
N GLY A 80 -5.97 -17.05 1.54
CA GLY A 80 -7.40 -16.75 1.64
C GLY A 80 -8.23 -18.02 1.74
N ASN A 81 -9.16 -18.05 2.70
CA ASN A 81 -10.16 -19.09 2.81
C ASN A 81 -11.56 -18.45 2.80
N GLN A 82 -12.57 -19.27 2.56
CA GLN A 82 -13.96 -18.84 2.45
C GLN A 82 -14.43 -18.02 3.66
N ARG A 83 -14.09 -18.40 4.87
CA ARG A 83 -14.49 -17.69 6.09
C ARG A 83 -13.93 -16.26 6.09
N VAL A 84 -12.64 -16.13 5.80
CA VAL A 84 -11.96 -14.82 5.74
C VAL A 84 -12.53 -13.96 4.60
N ALA A 85 -12.86 -14.56 3.46
CA ALA A 85 -13.48 -13.84 2.35
C ALA A 85 -14.89 -13.31 2.72
N LEU A 86 -15.68 -14.12 3.43
CA LEU A 86 -17.02 -13.71 3.89
C LEU A 86 -16.95 -12.61 4.96
N GLU A 87 -16.02 -12.71 5.93
CA GLU A 87 -15.77 -11.64 6.91
C GLU A 87 -15.38 -10.33 6.21
N CYS A 88 -14.48 -10.41 5.25
CA CYS A 88 -14.04 -9.24 4.49
C CYS A 88 -15.15 -8.65 3.60
N LEU A 89 -16.04 -9.50 3.08
CA LEU A 89 -17.23 -9.06 2.34
C LEU A 89 -18.20 -8.29 3.25
N GLU A 90 -18.41 -8.74 4.48
CA GLU A 90 -19.19 -8.02 5.48
C GLU A 90 -18.58 -6.65 5.79
N TYR A 91 -17.25 -6.55 5.92
CA TYR A 91 -16.57 -5.27 6.11
C TYR A 91 -16.81 -4.31 4.94
N ALA A 92 -16.74 -4.82 3.71
CA ALA A 92 -17.03 -4.01 2.53
C ALA A 92 -18.49 -3.56 2.47
N TYR A 93 -19.42 -4.42 2.89
CA TYR A 93 -20.85 -4.09 3.01
C TYR A 93 -21.07 -2.96 4.02
N LEU A 94 -20.44 -3.03 5.19
CA LEU A 94 -20.53 -2.00 6.22
C LEU A 94 -19.93 -0.66 5.73
N LEU A 95 -18.80 -0.70 5.02
CA LEU A 95 -18.20 0.49 4.41
C LEU A 95 -19.08 1.11 3.34
N ALA A 96 -19.70 0.29 2.48
CA ALA A 96 -20.64 0.77 1.48
C ALA A 96 -21.87 1.46 2.14
N GLY A 97 -22.39 0.86 3.20
CA GLY A 97 -23.49 1.44 3.99
C GLY A 97 -23.10 2.75 4.68
N TRP A 98 -21.90 2.80 5.25
CA TRP A 98 -21.37 4.04 5.80
C TRP A 98 -21.23 5.13 4.72
N PHE A 99 -20.65 4.78 3.58
CA PHE A 99 -20.46 5.73 2.48
C PHE A 99 -21.82 6.29 1.99
N HIS A 100 -22.82 5.42 1.85
CA HIS A 100 -24.15 5.85 1.44
C HIS A 100 -24.79 6.80 2.45
N ARG A 101 -24.65 6.53 3.75
CA ARG A 101 -25.16 7.42 4.82
C ARG A 101 -24.42 8.76 4.88
N ALA A 102 -23.09 8.74 4.70
CA ALA A 102 -22.27 9.93 4.82
C ALA A 102 -22.38 10.85 3.59
N PHE A 103 -22.48 10.26 2.39
CA PHE A 103 -22.34 10.97 1.12
C PHE A 103 -23.51 10.77 0.15
N GLY A 104 -24.46 9.90 0.47
CA GLY A 104 -25.65 9.68 -0.34
C GLY A 104 -26.66 10.82 -0.21
N GLU A 105 -27.52 10.92 -1.19
CA GLU A 105 -28.62 11.92 -1.22
C GLU A 105 -29.79 11.51 -0.33
N ASP A 106 -30.06 10.20 -0.26
CA ASP A 106 -31.14 9.65 0.57
C ASP A 106 -30.75 9.64 2.05
N LYS A 107 -31.32 10.58 2.81
CA LYS A 107 -31.12 10.71 4.27
C LYS A 107 -31.95 9.72 5.09
N THR A 108 -32.88 9.00 4.46
CA THR A 108 -33.71 7.98 5.11
C THR A 108 -33.08 6.58 5.00
N PHE A 109 -31.98 6.45 4.29
CA PHE A 109 -31.29 5.19 4.05
C PHE A 109 -30.93 4.49 5.37
N LYS A 110 -31.42 3.28 5.51
CA LYS A 110 -31.09 2.35 6.59
C LYS A 110 -30.40 1.13 5.99
N LEU A 111 -29.20 0.86 6.46
CA LEU A 111 -28.49 -0.36 6.06
C LEU A 111 -29.22 -1.56 6.67
N ALA A 112 -29.65 -2.51 5.83
CA ALA A 112 -30.21 -3.78 6.28
C ALA A 112 -29.12 -4.62 6.98
N PRO A 113 -29.47 -5.62 7.78
CA PRO A 113 -28.48 -6.58 8.28
C PRO A 113 -27.76 -7.28 7.12
N PHE A 114 -26.45 -7.53 7.31
CA PHE A 114 -25.70 -8.31 6.33
C PHE A 114 -26.28 -9.74 6.27
N VAL A 115 -26.57 -10.19 5.08
CA VAL A 115 -26.98 -11.58 4.83
C VAL A 115 -25.83 -12.29 4.17
N THR A 116 -25.28 -13.29 4.85
CA THR A 116 -24.22 -14.12 4.29
C THR A 116 -24.66 -14.75 2.99
N PRO A 117 -23.94 -14.54 1.88
CA PRO A 117 -24.26 -15.19 0.63
C PRO A 117 -24.27 -16.70 0.78
N GLN A 118 -25.21 -17.36 0.15
CA GLN A 118 -25.25 -18.82 0.08
C GLN A 118 -24.61 -19.28 -1.21
N PHE A 119 -23.86 -20.38 -1.13
CA PHE A 119 -23.34 -21.02 -2.33
C PHE A 119 -24.52 -21.42 -3.23
N GLN A 120 -24.66 -20.76 -4.37
CA GLN A 120 -25.53 -21.23 -5.43
C GLN A 120 -24.65 -22.06 -6.36
N ASP A 121 -24.86 -23.37 -6.37
CA ASP A 121 -24.14 -24.25 -7.27
C ASP A 121 -24.42 -23.79 -8.72
N PRO A 122 -23.46 -23.18 -9.42
CA PRO A 122 -23.70 -22.84 -10.81
C PRO A 122 -23.80 -24.15 -11.57
N ALA A 123 -24.95 -24.42 -12.14
CA ALA A 123 -25.10 -25.54 -13.05
C ALA A 123 -23.84 -25.73 -13.88
N THR A 124 -23.23 -26.89 -13.78
CA THR A 124 -21.96 -27.38 -14.37
C THR A 124 -21.17 -26.34 -15.17
N PRO A 125 -20.00 -25.88 -14.69
CA PRO A 125 -19.26 -24.80 -15.37
C PRO A 125 -19.02 -25.17 -16.81
N SER A 126 -19.41 -24.30 -17.73
CA SER A 126 -19.09 -24.49 -19.15
C SER A 126 -17.58 -24.60 -19.33
N LEU A 127 -17.13 -25.30 -20.37
CA LEU A 127 -15.69 -25.41 -20.70
C LEU A 127 -15.00 -24.03 -20.76
N GLU A 128 -15.74 -23.03 -21.17
CA GLU A 128 -15.33 -21.62 -21.24
C GLU A 128 -15.14 -20.99 -19.86
N THR A 129 -16.04 -21.26 -18.90
CA THR A 129 -15.92 -20.80 -17.51
C THR A 129 -14.68 -21.38 -16.82
N THR A 130 -14.38 -22.66 -17.12
CA THR A 130 -13.18 -23.32 -16.57
C THR A 130 -11.90 -22.74 -17.17
N ARG A 131 -11.87 -22.45 -18.48
CA ARG A 131 -10.74 -21.79 -19.13
C ARG A 131 -10.50 -20.38 -18.61
N LEU A 132 -11.56 -19.59 -18.47
CA LEU A 132 -11.47 -18.24 -17.92
C LEU A 132 -10.96 -18.25 -16.48
N LYS A 133 -11.39 -19.21 -15.67
CA LYS A 133 -10.90 -19.38 -14.29
C LYS A 133 -9.39 -19.67 -14.27
N GLN A 134 -8.92 -20.60 -15.10
CA GLN A 134 -7.49 -20.92 -15.20
C GLN A 134 -6.66 -19.71 -15.67
N GLU A 135 -7.18 -18.91 -16.61
CA GLU A 135 -6.48 -17.71 -17.07
C GLU A 135 -6.44 -16.62 -15.99
N ILE A 136 -7.52 -16.44 -15.22
CA ILE A 136 -7.55 -15.53 -14.06
C ILE A 136 -6.52 -15.95 -13.01
N ASP A 137 -6.45 -17.24 -12.69
CA ASP A 137 -5.48 -17.78 -11.72
C ASP A 137 -4.05 -17.51 -12.18
N ARG A 138 -3.77 -17.77 -13.47
CA ARG A 138 -2.46 -17.48 -14.08
C ARG A 138 -2.10 -15.99 -14.02
N LEU A 139 -3.03 -15.12 -14.40
CA LEU A 139 -2.80 -13.67 -14.36
C LEU A 139 -2.60 -13.16 -12.94
N ASN A 140 -3.33 -13.69 -11.97
CA ASN A 140 -3.15 -13.35 -10.57
C ASN A 140 -1.76 -13.78 -10.05
N GLN A 141 -1.28 -14.95 -10.47
CA GLN A 141 0.07 -15.41 -10.13
C GLN A 141 1.14 -14.50 -10.76
N GLN A 142 1.02 -14.16 -12.03
CA GLN A 142 1.94 -13.24 -12.70
C GLN A 142 1.94 -11.86 -12.05
N LEU A 143 0.77 -11.37 -11.63
CA LEU A 143 0.66 -10.10 -10.91
C LEU A 143 1.37 -10.17 -9.56
N ALA A 144 1.19 -11.25 -8.80
CA ALA A 144 1.87 -11.44 -7.51
C ALA A 144 3.40 -11.47 -7.68
N GLU A 145 3.90 -12.20 -8.69
CA GLU A 145 5.33 -12.26 -9.02
C GLU A 145 5.88 -10.88 -9.41
N SER A 146 5.15 -10.12 -10.26
CA SER A 146 5.57 -8.78 -10.67
C SER A 146 5.60 -7.78 -9.51
N LEU A 147 4.65 -7.86 -8.59
CA LEU A 147 4.62 -7.03 -7.39
C LEU A 147 5.79 -7.35 -6.46
N SER A 148 6.11 -8.64 -6.26
CA SER A 148 7.27 -9.07 -5.48
C SER A 148 8.58 -8.55 -6.07
N ILE A 149 8.75 -8.62 -7.39
CA ILE A 149 9.93 -8.07 -8.08
C ILE A 149 10.02 -6.55 -7.91
N ALA A 150 8.89 -5.85 -8.00
CA ALA A 150 8.85 -4.40 -7.83
C ALA A 150 9.24 -3.98 -6.39
N GLU A 151 8.77 -4.70 -5.38
CA GLU A 151 9.13 -4.46 -3.98
C GLU A 151 10.62 -4.72 -3.72
N LEU A 152 11.18 -5.78 -4.29
CA LEU A 152 12.62 -6.05 -4.22
C LEU A 152 13.44 -4.94 -4.88
N ALA A 153 13.02 -4.50 -6.07
CA ALA A 153 13.70 -3.42 -6.79
C ALA A 153 13.64 -2.09 -6.00
N GLU A 154 12.54 -1.81 -5.32
CA GLU A 154 12.40 -0.61 -4.49
C GLU A 154 13.30 -0.67 -3.24
N THR A 155 13.36 -1.83 -2.58
CA THR A 155 14.28 -2.03 -1.44
C THR A 155 15.75 -1.90 -1.85
N ASP A 156 16.12 -2.41 -3.02
CA ASP A 156 17.49 -2.27 -3.55
C ASP A 156 17.81 -0.81 -3.92
N ARG A 157 16.86 -0.08 -4.49
CA ARG A 157 17.03 1.37 -4.76
C ARG A 157 17.25 2.16 -3.47
N LEU A 158 16.48 1.88 -2.43
CA LEU A 158 16.64 2.54 -1.12
C LEU A 158 18.02 2.22 -0.52
N ARG A 159 18.47 0.96 -0.61
CA ARG A 159 19.81 0.55 -0.15
C ARG A 159 20.92 1.22 -0.94
N GLN A 160 20.77 1.37 -2.26
CA GLN A 160 21.75 2.09 -3.09
C GLN A 160 21.78 3.59 -2.77
N ALA A 161 20.61 4.20 -2.57
CA ALA A 161 20.52 5.61 -2.17
C ALA A 161 21.21 5.86 -0.82
N GLN A 162 21.01 4.98 0.16
CA GLN A 162 21.69 5.06 1.44
C GLN A 162 23.21 4.96 1.30
N LYS A 163 23.70 3.99 0.53
CA LYS A 163 25.15 3.86 0.27
C LYS A 163 25.75 5.11 -0.41
N LEU A 164 25.01 5.74 -1.32
CA LEU A 164 25.44 6.98 -1.96
C LEU A 164 25.54 8.13 -0.96
N MET A 165 24.56 8.26 -0.07
CA MET A 165 24.60 9.25 1.01
C MET A 165 25.79 9.05 1.95
N ASP A 166 26.05 7.79 2.36
CA ASP A 166 27.16 7.45 3.23
C ASP A 166 28.52 7.77 2.55
N LEU A 167 28.66 7.46 1.25
CA LEU A 167 29.84 7.80 0.46
C LEU A 167 30.04 9.32 0.31
N GLN A 168 28.94 10.07 0.08
CA GLN A 168 29.02 11.54 -0.01
C GLN A 168 29.46 12.16 1.32
N GLN A 169 28.93 11.64 2.42
CA GLN A 169 29.32 12.10 3.76
C GLN A 169 30.80 11.80 4.04
N SER A 170 31.27 10.58 3.75
CA SER A 170 32.68 10.23 3.90
C SER A 170 33.60 11.09 3.02
N ALA A 171 33.20 11.39 1.78
CA ALA A 171 33.98 12.27 0.90
C ALA A 171 34.03 13.71 1.43
N LEU A 172 32.95 14.20 2.06
CA LEU A 172 32.93 15.51 2.69
C LEU A 172 33.86 15.55 3.91
N GLU A 173 33.88 14.51 4.73
CA GLU A 173 34.78 14.37 5.88
C GLU A 173 36.25 14.40 5.45
N VAL A 174 36.63 13.60 4.44
CA VAL A 174 37.96 13.59 3.87
C VAL A 174 38.38 14.96 3.29
N THR A 175 37.44 15.66 2.61
CA THR A 175 37.75 17.01 2.09
C THR A 175 37.89 18.04 3.19
N THR A 176 37.18 17.92 4.29
CA THR A 176 37.34 18.82 5.45
C THR A 176 38.65 18.55 6.18
N GLU A 177 39.03 17.29 6.38
CA GLU A 177 40.33 16.90 6.97
C GLU A 177 41.50 17.37 6.12
N LYS A 178 41.42 17.17 4.79
CA LYS A 178 42.43 17.67 3.85
C LYS A 178 42.63 19.18 4.00
N ARG A 179 41.55 19.94 4.06
CA ARG A 179 41.62 21.41 4.22
C ARG A 179 42.25 21.81 5.56
N GLN A 180 41.96 21.08 6.63
CA GLN A 180 42.60 21.33 7.93
C GLN A 180 44.11 21.04 7.90
N ILE A 181 44.53 19.95 7.24
CA ILE A 181 45.92 19.61 7.07
C ILE A 181 46.66 20.68 6.23
N GLU A 182 46.06 21.16 5.13
CA GLU A 182 46.60 22.22 4.28
C GLU A 182 46.76 23.55 5.07
N GLN A 183 45.82 23.90 5.90
CA GLN A 183 45.92 25.07 6.79
C GLN A 183 47.08 24.91 7.81
N ARG A 184 47.17 23.73 8.41
CA ARG A 184 48.24 23.45 9.38
C ARG A 184 49.62 23.48 8.75
N LEU A 185 49.78 23.01 7.51
CA LEU A 185 51.02 23.10 6.74
C LEU A 185 51.42 24.55 6.49
N LEU A 186 50.46 25.39 6.06
CA LEU A 186 50.70 26.83 5.84
C LEU A 186 51.15 27.56 7.13
N GLU A 187 50.54 27.23 8.27
CA GLU A 187 50.92 27.76 9.57
C GLU A 187 52.35 27.35 9.94
N LEU A 188 52.72 26.09 9.73
CA LEU A 188 54.08 25.57 10.01
C LEU A 188 55.11 26.19 9.07
N GLU A 189 54.82 26.34 7.79
CA GLU A 189 55.70 27.00 6.83
C GLU A 189 55.98 28.47 7.22
N SER A 190 54.96 29.17 7.67
CA SER A 190 55.11 30.56 8.16
C SER A 190 55.97 30.63 9.42
N GLN A 191 55.78 29.68 10.35
CA GLN A 191 56.63 29.60 11.55
C GLN A 191 58.10 29.28 11.23
N VAL A 192 58.38 28.43 10.25
CA VAL A 192 59.74 28.11 9.80
C VAL A 192 60.42 29.32 9.15
N GLN A 193 59.67 30.13 8.36
CA GLN A 193 60.17 31.36 7.77
C GLN A 193 60.55 32.44 8.82
N GLU A 194 59.78 32.51 9.93
CA GLU A 194 60.05 33.44 11.01
C GLU A 194 61.27 33.05 11.85
N VAL A 195 61.60 31.75 11.88
CA VAL A 195 62.70 31.21 12.68
C VAL A 195 64.06 31.16 11.90
N THR A 196 64.01 31.27 10.57
CA THR A 196 65.19 31.26 9.71
C THR A 196 65.81 32.69 9.58
N PRO A 197 66.88 33.10 10.34
CA PRO A 197 67.45 34.40 10.14
C PRO A 197 68.13 34.46 8.79
N GLN A 198 67.93 35.55 8.09
CA GLN A 198 68.70 35.88 6.87
C GLN A 198 70.17 35.94 7.21
N ALA A 199 70.94 35.01 6.65
CA ALA A 199 72.43 35.04 6.69
C ALA A 199 72.96 35.98 5.58
#